data_916b26b72b65191d6cda1cba32bcf896
#
_entry.id   916b26b72b65191d6cda1cba32bcf896
#
_cell.length_a   1.000
_cell.length_b   1.000
_cell.length_c   1.000
_cell.angle_alpha   90.00
_cell.angle_beta   90.00
_cell.angle_gamma   90.00
#
_symmetry.space_group_name_H-M   'P 1'
#
loop_
_entity.id
_entity.type
_entity.pdbx_description
1 polymer ?
#
loop_
_entity_poly.entity_id
_entity_poly.type
_entity_poly.pdbx_seq_one_letter_code
_entity_poly.pdbx_strand_id
1 'polypeptide(L)'
;MQVVLEKISDDQSFRELLDRVERHELVCRSLVITTGDVALSQALSTDELSFDGETLRCVYGPRWRLIIIGAGQLSTYVAQMAKALDYHVIVCDPRAEYADTWDVPGTVLSREMPDDLVVALKLDAHSAVVAVTHDPKLDDLALLEALKSPSFYVCLLYTSDAADDSLR
;
A
#
# COMPACT_ATOMS: atom_id res chain seq x y z
N MET A 1 9.02 29.12 4.27
CA MET A 1 8.65 27.86 4.96
C MET A 1 8.05 28.22 6.31
N GLN A 2 6.85 27.75 6.61
CA GLN A 2 6.24 27.91 7.94
C GLN A 2 6.42 26.59 8.70
N VAL A 3 6.73 26.67 9.99
CA VAL A 3 6.92 25.49 10.84
C VAL A 3 6.00 25.64 12.05
N VAL A 4 5.25 24.60 12.35
CA VAL A 4 4.41 24.51 13.55
C VAL A 4 5.07 23.54 14.52
N LEU A 5 5.25 24.00 15.75
CA LEU A 5 5.79 23.20 16.85
C LEU A 5 4.66 22.95 17.86
N GLU A 6 4.37 21.69 18.12
CA GLU A 6 3.39 21.27 19.12
C GLU A 6 4.12 20.66 20.33
N LYS A 7 3.75 21.13 21.52
CA LYS A 7 4.19 20.49 22.76
C LYS A 7 3.23 19.34 23.08
N ILE A 8 3.71 18.13 23.00
CA ILE A 8 2.93 16.94 23.36
C ILE A 8 2.93 16.84 24.88
N SER A 9 1.79 17.15 25.50
CA SER A 9 1.57 17.03 26.96
C SER A 9 0.80 15.76 27.31
N ASP A 10 0.01 15.23 26.36
CA ASP A 10 -0.75 13.99 26.47
C ASP A 10 -0.66 13.23 25.16
N ASP A 11 -0.42 11.92 25.21
CA ASP A 11 -0.28 11.06 24.04
C ASP A 11 -1.60 10.35 23.65
N GLN A 12 -2.70 10.61 24.37
CA GLN A 12 -3.97 9.92 24.14
C GLN A 12 -4.49 10.14 22.71
N SER A 13 -4.44 11.38 22.20
CA SER A 13 -4.88 11.68 20.82
C SER A 13 -4.02 10.98 19.77
N PHE A 14 -2.73 10.79 20.03
CA PHE A 14 -1.84 10.05 19.12
C PHE A 14 -2.07 8.56 19.19
N ARG A 15 -2.38 8.00 20.36
CA ARG A 15 -2.75 6.58 20.51
C ARG A 15 -4.04 6.27 19.77
N GLU A 16 -5.07 7.11 19.94
CA GLU A 16 -6.32 6.99 19.19
C GLU A 16 -6.10 7.13 17.68
N LEU A 17 -5.27 8.09 17.26
CA LEU A 17 -4.90 8.27 15.85
C LEU A 17 -4.24 7.00 15.29
N LEU A 18 -3.24 6.44 15.99
CA LEU A 18 -2.54 5.23 15.56
C LEU A 18 -3.50 4.05 15.46
N ASP A 19 -4.35 3.83 16.46
CA ASP A 19 -5.34 2.74 16.48
C ASP A 19 -6.31 2.84 15.28
N ARG A 20 -6.74 4.05 14.93
CA ARG A 20 -7.60 4.28 13.76
C ARG A 20 -6.87 4.04 12.44
N VAL A 21 -5.61 4.49 12.33
CA VAL A 21 -4.77 4.25 11.14
C VAL A 21 -4.47 2.75 10.98
N GLU A 22 -4.22 2.03 12.07
CA GLU A 22 -4.05 0.56 12.05
C GLU A 22 -5.32 -0.18 11.61
N ARG A 23 -6.49 0.40 11.85
CA ARG A 23 -7.78 -0.10 11.31
C ARG A 23 -8.03 0.31 9.86
N HIS A 24 -7.04 0.87 9.18
CA HIS A 24 -7.14 1.35 7.81
C HIS A 24 -8.11 2.54 7.61
N GLU A 25 -8.34 3.35 8.66
CA GLU A 25 -9.14 4.56 8.55
C GLU A 25 -8.31 5.75 8.07
N LEU A 26 -8.92 6.61 7.24
CA LEU A 26 -8.40 7.95 6.97
C LEU A 26 -8.85 8.89 8.08
N VAL A 27 -7.91 9.55 8.74
CA VAL A 27 -8.17 10.39 9.91
C VAL A 27 -7.60 11.79 9.67
N CYS A 28 -8.44 12.80 9.83
CA CYS A 28 -8.01 14.19 9.90
C CYS A 28 -7.76 14.55 11.37
N ARG A 29 -6.52 14.96 11.68
CA ARG A 29 -6.17 15.54 12.97
C ARG A 29 -6.11 17.05 12.82
N SER A 30 -6.96 17.75 13.56
CA SER A 30 -7.03 19.19 13.61
C SER A 30 -6.39 19.68 14.93
N LEU A 31 -5.42 20.58 14.83
CA LEU A 31 -4.76 21.21 15.97
C LEU A 31 -5.02 22.71 15.94
N VAL A 32 -5.65 23.24 16.99
CA VAL A 32 -5.78 24.68 17.20
C VAL A 32 -4.49 25.19 17.85
N ILE A 33 -3.72 26.02 17.14
CA ILE A 33 -2.35 26.41 17.57
C ILE A 33 -2.37 27.25 18.84
N THR A 34 -3.39 28.10 19.02
CA THR A 34 -3.47 29.03 20.15
C THR A 34 -3.79 28.33 21.46
N THR A 35 -4.63 27.29 21.42
CA THR A 35 -5.10 26.57 22.63
C THR A 35 -4.40 25.24 22.82
N GLY A 36 -3.87 24.64 21.75
CA GLY A 36 -3.34 23.28 21.77
C GLY A 36 -4.43 22.19 21.70
N ASP A 37 -5.69 22.61 21.48
CA ASP A 37 -6.79 21.64 21.37
C ASP A 37 -6.65 20.77 20.12
N VAL A 38 -6.86 19.47 20.29
CA VAL A 38 -6.77 18.47 19.24
C VAL A 38 -8.12 17.80 19.05
N ALA A 39 -8.55 17.66 17.79
CA ALA A 39 -9.71 16.88 17.41
C ALA A 39 -9.36 15.88 16.31
N LEU A 40 -9.91 14.66 16.40
CA LEU A 40 -9.82 13.63 15.37
C LEU A 40 -11.18 13.47 14.70
N SER A 41 -11.19 13.51 13.38
CA SER A 41 -12.39 13.29 12.55
C SER A 41 -12.08 12.33 11.43
N GLN A 42 -13.11 11.82 10.79
CA GLN A 42 -12.93 11.04 9.56
C GLN A 42 -12.49 11.99 8.44
N ALA A 43 -11.48 11.58 7.67
CA ALA A 43 -11.03 12.29 6.48
C ALA A 43 -11.55 11.64 5.20
N LEU A 44 -11.60 12.42 4.13
CA LEU A 44 -11.84 11.95 2.77
C LEU A 44 -10.49 11.79 2.04
N SER A 45 -10.47 10.99 0.98
CA SER A 45 -9.27 10.79 0.16
C SER A 45 -8.81 12.04 -0.59
N THR A 46 -9.67 13.06 -0.66
CA THR A 46 -9.39 14.37 -1.28
C THR A 46 -8.89 15.40 -0.28
N ASP A 47 -8.92 15.08 1.02
CA ASP A 47 -8.46 16.01 2.04
C ASP A 47 -6.93 16.08 2.05
N GLU A 48 -6.40 17.29 2.16
CA GLU A 48 -4.97 17.56 2.16
C GLU A 48 -4.54 18.30 3.43
N LEU A 49 -3.23 18.37 3.63
CA LEU A 49 -2.63 19.20 4.65
C LEU A 49 -3.07 20.66 4.43
N SER A 50 -3.71 21.26 5.42
CA SER A 50 -4.14 22.66 5.36
C SER A 50 -3.88 23.42 6.65
N PHE A 51 -3.60 24.72 6.51
CA PHE A 51 -3.42 25.64 7.62
C PHE A 51 -4.10 26.96 7.29
N ASP A 52 -5.06 27.37 8.10
CA ASP A 52 -5.86 28.60 7.92
C ASP A 52 -5.33 29.78 8.74
N GLY A 53 -4.21 29.63 9.43
CA GLY A 53 -3.61 30.62 10.33
C GLY A 53 -3.90 30.38 11.81
N GLU A 54 -4.90 29.54 12.12
CA GLU A 54 -5.30 29.19 13.49
C GLU A 54 -5.30 27.67 13.70
N THR A 55 -5.82 26.93 12.74
CA THR A 55 -5.97 25.48 12.82
C THR A 55 -5.11 24.78 11.75
N LEU A 56 -4.25 23.88 12.20
CA LEU A 56 -3.53 22.96 11.35
C LEU A 56 -4.32 21.66 11.20
N ARG A 57 -4.65 21.29 9.96
CA ARG A 57 -5.29 20.00 9.63
C ARG A 57 -4.31 19.12 8.90
N CYS A 58 -4.07 17.93 9.46
CA CYS A 58 -3.21 16.91 8.88
C CYS A 58 -4.02 15.64 8.65
N VAL A 59 -3.89 15.06 7.48
CA VAL A 59 -4.54 13.78 7.14
C VAL A 59 -3.54 12.65 7.36
N TYR A 60 -3.99 11.63 8.08
CA TYR A 60 -3.26 10.41 8.37
C TYR A 60 -4.07 9.22 7.88
N GLY A 61 -3.39 8.21 7.39
CA GLY A 61 -4.06 7.01 6.87
C GLY A 61 -3.13 5.84 6.73
N PRO A 62 -3.67 4.70 6.27
CA PRO A 62 -2.86 3.53 5.99
C PRO A 62 -1.84 3.85 4.90
N ARG A 63 -0.65 3.25 5.00
CA ARG A 63 0.34 3.35 3.94
C ARG A 63 -0.18 2.71 2.67
N TRP A 64 0.14 3.30 1.53
CA TRP A 64 -0.08 2.67 0.24
C TRP A 64 0.67 1.34 0.19
N ARG A 65 -0.01 0.29 -0.24
CA ARG A 65 0.54 -1.05 -0.35
C ARG A 65 0.71 -1.43 -1.81
N LEU A 66 1.85 -2.02 -2.14
CA LEU A 66 2.07 -2.66 -3.43
C LEU A 66 2.33 -4.15 -3.20
N ILE A 67 1.46 -4.97 -3.72
CA ILE A 67 1.57 -6.42 -3.73
C ILE A 67 2.11 -6.84 -5.09
N ILE A 68 3.30 -7.43 -5.11
CA ILE A 68 3.96 -7.91 -6.33
C ILE A 68 3.90 -9.43 -6.32
N ILE A 69 3.25 -10.01 -7.32
CA ILE A 69 3.19 -11.46 -7.52
C ILE A 69 4.34 -11.85 -8.46
N GLY A 70 5.31 -12.57 -7.90
CA GLY A 70 6.57 -12.94 -8.53
C GLY A 70 7.78 -12.24 -7.93
N ALA A 71 8.84 -13.00 -7.62
CA ALA A 71 10.09 -12.50 -7.03
C ALA A 71 11.24 -12.49 -8.06
N GLY A 72 10.94 -12.18 -9.31
CA GLY A 72 11.91 -12.11 -10.39
C GLY A 72 12.67 -10.78 -10.46
N GLN A 73 13.56 -10.66 -11.46
CA GLN A 73 14.40 -9.48 -11.64
C GLN A 73 13.60 -8.17 -11.82
N LEU A 74 12.51 -8.22 -12.59
CA LEU A 74 11.65 -7.06 -12.79
C LEU A 74 11.03 -6.59 -11.47
N SER A 75 10.57 -7.54 -10.65
CA SER A 75 10.01 -7.27 -9.33
C SER A 75 10.98 -6.53 -8.42
N THR A 76 12.28 -6.80 -8.53
CA THR A 76 13.33 -6.08 -7.79
C THR A 76 13.31 -4.59 -8.10
N TYR A 77 13.24 -4.21 -9.37
CA TYR A 77 13.19 -2.80 -9.77
C TYR A 77 11.88 -2.13 -9.37
N VAL A 78 10.75 -2.83 -9.57
CA VAL A 78 9.43 -2.31 -9.17
C VAL A 78 9.38 -2.09 -7.67
N ALA A 79 9.87 -3.05 -6.88
CA ALA A 79 9.92 -2.94 -5.42
C ALA A 79 10.79 -1.78 -4.94
N GLN A 80 11.96 -1.57 -5.55
CA GLN A 80 12.85 -0.44 -5.22
C GLN A 80 12.20 0.91 -5.52
N MET A 81 11.54 1.05 -6.68
CA MET A 81 10.82 2.27 -7.05
C MET A 81 9.65 2.54 -6.12
N ALA A 82 8.85 1.52 -5.82
CA ALA A 82 7.71 1.64 -4.92
C ALA A 82 8.14 2.04 -3.51
N LYS A 83 9.25 1.50 -3.01
CA LYS A 83 9.83 1.91 -1.72
C LYS A 83 10.30 3.36 -1.72
N ALA A 84 10.88 3.84 -2.81
CA ALA A 84 11.28 5.25 -2.94
C ALA A 84 10.06 6.19 -2.92
N LEU A 85 8.86 5.68 -3.24
CA LEU A 85 7.58 6.37 -3.16
C LEU A 85 6.82 6.08 -1.85
N ASP A 86 7.50 5.53 -0.85
CA ASP A 86 6.97 5.20 0.49
C ASP A 86 5.84 4.14 0.51
N TYR A 87 5.76 3.29 -0.51
CA TYR A 87 4.87 2.14 -0.47
C TYR A 87 5.35 1.06 0.51
N HIS A 88 4.41 0.44 1.21
CA HIS A 88 4.66 -0.83 1.88
C HIS A 88 4.61 -1.95 0.84
N VAL A 89 5.78 -2.51 0.52
CA VAL A 89 5.92 -3.51 -0.56
C VAL A 89 5.89 -4.92 0.02
N ILE A 90 4.98 -5.73 -0.50
CA ILE A 90 4.84 -7.16 -0.21
C ILE A 90 5.06 -7.92 -1.51
N VAL A 91 5.96 -8.89 -1.49
CA VAL A 91 6.27 -9.74 -2.64
C VAL A 91 5.83 -11.15 -2.35
N CYS A 92 5.15 -11.78 -3.30
CA CYS A 92 4.64 -13.13 -3.20
C CYS A 92 5.24 -14.01 -4.29
N ASP A 93 5.96 -15.05 -3.90
CA ASP A 93 6.39 -16.10 -4.83
C ASP A 93 6.50 -17.44 -4.08
N PRO A 94 5.64 -18.43 -4.36
CA PRO A 94 5.73 -19.76 -3.75
C PRO A 94 6.90 -20.59 -4.25
N ARG A 95 7.52 -20.21 -5.37
CA ARG A 95 8.61 -20.95 -6.00
C ARG A 95 9.93 -20.65 -5.30
N ALA A 96 10.57 -21.68 -4.74
CA ALA A 96 11.79 -21.54 -3.96
C ALA A 96 12.94 -20.91 -4.77
N GLU A 97 13.08 -21.23 -6.05
CA GLU A 97 14.13 -20.70 -6.92
C GLU A 97 14.14 -19.20 -7.07
N TYR A 98 12.97 -18.53 -6.93
CA TYR A 98 12.83 -17.08 -6.94
C TYR A 98 12.86 -16.49 -5.53
N ALA A 99 12.08 -17.08 -4.62
CA ALA A 99 11.97 -16.60 -3.24
C ALA A 99 13.30 -16.65 -2.46
N ASP A 100 14.14 -17.66 -2.71
CA ASP A 100 15.43 -17.81 -2.02
C ASP A 100 16.47 -16.78 -2.47
N THR A 101 16.29 -16.18 -3.64
CA THR A 101 17.20 -15.16 -4.18
C THR A 101 16.72 -13.72 -3.93
N TRP A 102 15.54 -13.57 -3.29
CA TRP A 102 14.99 -12.25 -3.01
C TRP A 102 15.73 -11.57 -1.86
N ASP A 103 16.35 -10.41 -2.14
CA ASP A 103 17.18 -9.66 -1.19
C ASP A 103 16.89 -8.15 -1.11
N VAL A 104 15.73 -7.70 -1.63
CA VAL A 104 15.37 -6.27 -1.57
C VAL A 104 15.04 -5.85 -0.13
N PRO A 105 15.90 -5.02 0.51
CA PRO A 105 15.73 -4.67 1.91
C PRO A 105 14.45 -3.85 2.15
N GLY A 106 13.76 -4.11 3.26
CA GLY A 106 12.56 -3.38 3.67
C GLY A 106 11.32 -3.70 2.85
N THR A 107 11.31 -4.85 2.19
CA THR A 107 10.14 -5.50 1.63
C THR A 107 9.77 -6.72 2.47
N VAL A 108 8.51 -7.15 2.38
CA VAL A 108 8.03 -8.39 3.00
C VAL A 108 7.93 -9.46 1.90
N LEU A 109 8.62 -10.59 2.07
CA LEU A 109 8.48 -11.72 1.17
C LEU A 109 7.51 -12.74 1.78
N SER A 110 6.50 -13.14 1.02
CA SER A 110 5.59 -14.26 1.31
C SER A 110 5.84 -15.40 0.34
N ARG A 111 5.79 -16.64 0.85
CA ARG A 111 5.86 -17.88 0.08
C ARG A 111 4.51 -18.60 0.00
N GLU A 112 3.47 -17.96 0.43
CA GLU A 112 2.11 -18.45 0.32
C GLU A 112 1.65 -18.49 -1.14
N MET A 113 0.55 -19.20 -1.37
CA MET A 113 -0.10 -19.13 -2.68
C MET A 113 -0.67 -17.72 -2.88
N PRO A 114 -0.61 -17.18 -4.11
CA PRO A 114 -1.00 -15.80 -4.37
C PRO A 114 -2.44 -15.46 -3.99
N ASP A 115 -3.38 -16.35 -4.22
CA ASP A 115 -4.79 -16.21 -3.82
C ASP A 115 -4.96 -16.16 -2.32
N ASP A 116 -4.32 -17.06 -1.57
CA ASP A 116 -4.35 -17.10 -0.11
C ASP A 116 -3.80 -15.80 0.48
N LEU A 117 -2.66 -15.33 -0.03
CA LEU A 117 -2.05 -14.08 0.41
C LEU A 117 -2.98 -12.88 0.16
N VAL A 118 -3.54 -12.76 -1.06
CA VAL A 118 -4.43 -11.65 -1.43
C VAL A 118 -5.65 -11.61 -0.51
N VAL A 119 -6.25 -12.77 -0.22
CA VAL A 119 -7.38 -12.88 0.73
C VAL A 119 -6.96 -12.51 2.15
N ALA A 120 -5.82 -13.01 2.63
CA ALA A 120 -5.32 -12.74 3.98
C ALA A 120 -4.99 -11.26 4.22
N LEU A 121 -4.49 -10.56 3.20
CA LEU A 121 -4.12 -9.14 3.27
C LEU A 121 -5.32 -8.20 3.36
N LYS A 122 -6.54 -8.67 3.06
CA LYS A 122 -7.76 -7.83 3.07
C LYS A 122 -7.50 -6.50 2.36
N LEU A 123 -7.27 -6.59 1.05
CA LEU A 123 -6.91 -5.43 0.23
C LEU A 123 -7.96 -4.32 0.35
N ASP A 124 -7.50 -3.08 0.40
CA ASP A 124 -8.30 -1.87 0.53
C ASP A 124 -8.06 -0.90 -0.65
N ALA A 125 -8.70 0.26 -0.62
CA ALA A 125 -8.54 1.31 -1.64
C ALA A 125 -7.12 1.92 -1.71
N HIS A 126 -6.19 1.54 -0.80
CA HIS A 126 -4.78 1.95 -0.82
C HIS A 126 -3.86 0.81 -1.24
N SER A 127 -4.42 -0.25 -1.81
CA SER A 127 -3.68 -1.44 -2.24
C SER A 127 -3.64 -1.54 -3.76
N ALA A 128 -2.44 -1.79 -4.29
CA ALA A 128 -2.22 -2.14 -5.70
C ALA A 128 -1.68 -3.57 -5.79
N VAL A 129 -2.10 -4.30 -6.83
CA VAL A 129 -1.60 -5.65 -7.13
C VAL A 129 -1.01 -5.68 -8.54
N VAL A 130 0.20 -6.21 -8.66
CA VAL A 130 0.90 -6.35 -9.94
C VAL A 130 1.39 -7.78 -10.09
N ALA A 131 0.88 -8.50 -11.10
CA ALA A 131 1.26 -9.87 -11.40
C ALA A 131 2.33 -9.89 -12.52
N VAL A 132 3.49 -10.49 -12.21
CA VAL A 132 4.68 -10.46 -13.07
C VAL A 132 5.46 -11.79 -13.02
N THR A 133 4.78 -12.91 -12.72
CA THR A 133 5.46 -14.21 -12.54
C THR A 133 5.85 -14.87 -13.84
N HIS A 134 5.22 -14.53 -14.96
CA HIS A 134 5.22 -15.29 -16.22
C HIS A 134 4.63 -16.70 -16.09
N ASP A 135 4.03 -17.05 -14.95
CA ASP A 135 3.29 -18.28 -14.75
C ASP A 135 1.80 -17.95 -14.69
N PRO A 136 1.03 -18.28 -15.76
CA PRO A 136 -0.39 -17.92 -15.82
C PRO A 136 -1.21 -18.43 -14.64
N LYS A 137 -0.82 -19.56 -14.04
CA LYS A 137 -1.56 -20.11 -12.90
C LYS A 137 -1.40 -19.26 -11.66
N LEU A 138 -0.18 -18.79 -11.37
CA LEU A 138 0.07 -17.94 -10.21
C LEU A 138 -0.53 -16.56 -10.41
N ASP A 139 -0.40 -16.00 -11.62
CA ASP A 139 -0.95 -14.70 -11.95
C ASP A 139 -2.49 -14.71 -11.90
N ASP A 140 -3.14 -15.71 -12.51
CA ASP A 140 -4.60 -15.85 -12.51
C ASP A 140 -5.16 -16.01 -11.09
N LEU A 141 -4.53 -16.82 -10.24
CA LEU A 141 -4.96 -17.00 -8.85
C LEU A 141 -4.97 -15.67 -8.09
N ALA A 142 -3.91 -14.89 -8.20
CA ALA A 142 -3.84 -13.56 -7.56
C ALA A 142 -4.89 -12.60 -8.12
N LEU A 143 -5.03 -12.55 -9.46
CA LEU A 143 -5.92 -11.61 -10.13
C LEU A 143 -7.39 -11.89 -9.83
N LEU A 144 -7.79 -13.16 -9.79
CA LEU A 144 -9.17 -13.55 -9.46
C LEU A 144 -9.62 -13.03 -8.09
N GLU A 145 -8.73 -13.03 -7.11
CA GLU A 145 -9.05 -12.50 -5.77
C GLU A 145 -8.85 -10.98 -5.69
N ALA A 146 -7.81 -10.44 -6.32
CA ALA A 146 -7.55 -9.00 -6.33
C ALA A 146 -8.69 -8.20 -6.99
N LEU A 147 -9.26 -8.70 -8.09
CA LEU A 147 -10.37 -8.05 -8.79
C LEU A 147 -11.69 -8.03 -8.01
N LYS A 148 -11.85 -8.88 -6.99
CA LYS A 148 -13.00 -8.85 -6.07
C LYS A 148 -12.82 -7.84 -4.94
N SER A 149 -11.61 -7.35 -4.74
CA SER A 149 -11.26 -6.43 -3.67
C SER A 149 -11.46 -4.97 -4.10
N PRO A 150 -11.52 -4.02 -3.14
CA PRO A 150 -11.58 -2.59 -3.44
C PRO A 150 -10.22 -1.98 -3.81
N SER A 151 -9.21 -2.78 -4.16
CA SER A 151 -7.90 -2.26 -4.55
C SER A 151 -7.99 -1.26 -5.70
N PHE A 152 -7.20 -0.18 -5.63
CA PHE A 152 -7.29 0.90 -6.61
C PHE A 152 -6.62 0.55 -7.94
N TYR A 153 -5.73 -0.46 -7.96
CA TYR A 153 -5.01 -0.86 -9.15
C TYR A 153 -4.72 -2.36 -9.14
N VAL A 154 -5.06 -3.03 -10.24
CA VAL A 154 -4.74 -4.44 -10.48
C VAL A 154 -4.18 -4.54 -11.89
N CYS A 155 -2.97 -5.08 -12.04
CA CYS A 155 -2.25 -5.17 -13.30
C CYS A 155 -1.67 -6.56 -13.53
N LEU A 156 -1.84 -7.04 -14.76
CA LEU A 156 -1.08 -8.15 -15.33
C LEU A 156 -0.13 -7.58 -16.37
N LEU A 157 1.17 -7.75 -16.19
CA LEU A 157 2.14 -7.14 -17.09
C LEU A 157 2.32 -7.93 -18.40
N TYR A 158 2.12 -9.23 -18.34
CA TYR A 158 2.30 -10.11 -19.50
C TYR A 158 0.99 -10.79 -19.85
N THR A 159 0.30 -10.23 -20.84
CA THR A 159 -0.69 -10.98 -21.59
C THR A 159 0.02 -11.70 -22.72
N SER A 160 -0.35 -12.96 -23.01
CA SER A 160 0.04 -13.59 -24.27
C SER A 160 -0.42 -12.66 -25.39
N ASP A 161 0.50 -12.17 -26.18
CA ASP A 161 0.17 -11.26 -27.27
C ASP A 161 -0.67 -12.04 -28.29
N ALA A 162 -1.96 -11.75 -28.34
CA ALA A 162 -2.87 -12.37 -29.32
C ALA A 162 -2.45 -12.08 -30.78
N ALA A 163 -1.47 -11.19 -30.99
CA ALA A 163 -0.89 -10.89 -32.28
C ALA A 163 0.15 -11.96 -32.73
N ASP A 164 0.73 -12.72 -31.81
CA ASP A 164 1.74 -13.72 -32.16
C ASP A 164 1.13 -15.04 -32.62
N ASP A 165 -0.16 -15.31 -32.36
CA ASP A 165 -0.90 -16.51 -32.79
C ASP A 165 -1.45 -16.41 -34.23
N SER A 166 -1.35 -15.23 -34.86
CA SER A 166 -1.89 -15.03 -36.22
C SER A 166 -0.87 -15.31 -37.36
N LEU A 167 0.36 -15.75 -37.04
CA LEU A 167 1.44 -15.97 -38.00
C LEU A 167 1.94 -17.44 -38.05
N ARG A 168 1.15 -18.39 -37.56
CA ARG A 168 1.44 -19.83 -37.75
C ARG A 168 0.36 -20.53 -38.58
#